data_80fffda8dbc46e669eba617fffa1066d
#
_entry.id   80fffda8dbc46e669eba617fffa1066d
#
_cell.length_a   1.000
_cell.length_b   1.000
_cell.length_c   1.000
_cell.angle_alpha   90.00
_cell.angle_beta   90.00
_cell.angle_gamma   90.00
#
_symmetry.space_group_name_H-M   'P 1'
#
loop_
_entity.id
_entity.type
_entity.pdbx_description
1 polymer ?
#
loop_
_entity_poly.entity_id
_entity_poly.type
_entity_poly.pdbx_seq_one_letter_code
_entity_poly.pdbx_strand_id
1 'polypeptide(L)'
;MVTFPIDLFLADSDLEPLRLRLDEFFKGLTDWSPASNEFGLQFQPSHIVESETEDQTFTNANNLILMNLWADGLPVLPPTRERVDWILQGSDLASDHILGKFLPRGGVTKVETVAVALAMAGGRPEYLPILIAAAQAIFDPRTFHDRLQAASGNAFPVVIVNGPIAKQIRLSADYGCLGPDPQRPAGTSIGRALRLLQQNVGGALPGVGSVGVYGGMRTTNAVFAEDEDGLPDNWLPHGSERHGFEPGQSSVSVVFASGVANIKRRATGPIEPEDEALESLHRTAGFLRAPSMHYLNGYEDGTPGILMMTRVAAMQMAKAGWDKEKIQNFLWENSRIPHEEIMQSGCFRWIRADPSKTVRDSETMEMWPITSRAENLIILVAGGAHPTNSYWLQGYCPYVAGQEISVPGDFDRLLKESERDIGCGAEVC
;
A
#
# COMPACT_ATOMS: atom_id res chain seq x y z
N MET A 1 31.53 -4.17 1.27
CA MET A 1 30.34 -4.85 0.69
C MET A 1 30.62 -5.06 -0.79
N VAL A 2 30.47 -6.27 -1.31
CA VAL A 2 30.59 -6.56 -2.73
C VAL A 2 29.19 -6.53 -3.34
N THR A 3 28.95 -5.66 -4.31
CA THR A 3 27.67 -5.51 -4.99
C THR A 3 27.82 -5.90 -6.46
N PHE A 4 26.83 -6.63 -6.96
CA PHE A 4 26.75 -7.01 -8.36
C PHE A 4 25.39 -6.59 -8.93
N PRO A 5 25.32 -6.23 -10.22
CA PRO A 5 24.05 -6.02 -10.90
C PRO A 5 23.18 -7.29 -10.83
N ILE A 6 21.88 -7.13 -10.64
CA ILE A 6 20.95 -8.26 -10.53
C ILE A 6 20.88 -9.08 -11.83
N ASP A 7 21.19 -8.45 -12.95
CA ASP A 7 21.22 -9.09 -14.27
C ASP A 7 22.16 -10.29 -14.34
N LEU A 8 23.17 -10.35 -13.46
CA LEU A 8 24.06 -11.50 -13.35
C LEU A 8 23.37 -12.78 -12.85
N PHE A 9 22.18 -12.64 -12.26
CA PHE A 9 21.41 -13.78 -11.75
C PHE A 9 20.30 -14.25 -12.71
N LEU A 10 20.20 -13.62 -13.89
CA LEU A 10 19.28 -14.07 -14.94
C LEU A 10 19.86 -15.23 -15.72
N ALA A 11 18.98 -16.04 -16.33
CA ALA A 11 19.41 -17.12 -17.21
C ALA A 11 20.23 -16.55 -18.38
N ASP A 12 21.30 -17.25 -18.76
CA ASP A 12 22.18 -16.88 -19.87
C ASP A 12 23.01 -15.59 -19.68
N SER A 13 23.09 -15.06 -18.44
CA SER A 13 23.92 -13.90 -18.15
C SER A 13 25.41 -14.23 -18.23
N ASP A 14 26.19 -13.23 -18.67
CA ASP A 14 27.65 -13.30 -18.59
C ASP A 14 28.12 -13.23 -17.14
N LEU A 15 28.66 -14.33 -16.62
CA LEU A 15 29.17 -14.42 -15.25
C LEU A 15 30.65 -14.00 -15.12
N GLU A 16 31.29 -13.56 -16.18
CA GLU A 16 32.70 -13.15 -16.15
C GLU A 16 32.99 -12.00 -15.17
N PRO A 17 32.09 -10.97 -15.04
CA PRO A 17 32.27 -9.93 -14.04
C PRO A 17 32.27 -10.46 -12.59
N LEU A 18 31.51 -11.53 -12.31
CA LEU A 18 31.53 -12.20 -11.01
C LEU A 18 32.84 -13.00 -10.83
N ARG A 19 33.28 -13.72 -11.85
CA ARG A 19 34.51 -14.51 -11.82
C ARG A 19 35.74 -13.66 -11.57
N LEU A 20 35.82 -12.48 -12.17
CA LEU A 20 36.91 -11.53 -11.98
C LEU A 20 37.01 -10.97 -10.55
N ARG A 21 35.94 -11.09 -9.76
CA ARG A 21 35.84 -10.60 -8.37
C ARG A 21 35.66 -11.72 -7.34
N LEU A 22 35.92 -12.97 -7.70
CA LEU A 22 35.75 -14.12 -6.81
C LEU A 22 36.58 -13.97 -5.53
N ASP A 23 37.81 -13.47 -5.59
CA ASP A 23 38.65 -13.25 -4.40
C ASP A 23 38.06 -12.24 -3.44
N GLU A 24 37.46 -11.15 -3.95
CA GLU A 24 36.75 -10.17 -3.13
C GLU A 24 35.51 -10.80 -2.47
N PHE A 25 34.81 -11.63 -3.23
CA PHE A 25 33.60 -12.32 -2.73
C PHE A 25 33.97 -13.31 -1.60
N PHE A 26 34.97 -14.15 -1.82
CA PHE A 26 35.46 -15.09 -0.81
C PHE A 26 36.02 -14.36 0.41
N LYS A 27 36.83 -13.32 0.22
CA LYS A 27 37.31 -12.48 1.33
C LYS A 27 36.15 -11.85 2.11
N GLY A 28 35.08 -11.41 1.43
CA GLY A 28 33.87 -10.89 2.08
C GLY A 28 33.15 -11.94 2.92
N LEU A 29 33.24 -13.23 2.58
CA LEU A 29 32.64 -14.32 3.33
C LEU A 29 33.51 -14.83 4.49
N THR A 30 34.85 -14.84 4.31
CA THR A 30 35.79 -15.47 5.26
C THR A 30 36.45 -14.46 6.22
N ASP A 31 36.76 -13.28 5.73
CA ASP A 31 37.56 -12.29 6.46
C ASP A 31 36.77 -11.01 6.80
N TRP A 32 35.46 -11.01 6.55
CA TRP A 32 34.63 -9.85 6.84
C TRP A 32 34.55 -9.61 8.35
N SER A 33 34.83 -8.39 8.74
CA SER A 33 34.57 -7.89 10.07
C SER A 33 33.71 -6.61 9.99
N PRO A 34 32.82 -6.37 10.96
CA PRO A 34 32.05 -5.13 10.96
C PRO A 34 32.97 -3.90 11.06
N ALA A 35 32.61 -2.84 10.36
CA ALA A 35 33.36 -1.58 10.39
C ALA A 35 33.30 -0.88 11.76
N SER A 36 32.38 -1.28 12.62
CA SER A 36 32.22 -0.79 13.98
C SER A 36 32.15 -1.95 14.96
N ASN A 37 32.85 -1.84 16.08
CA ASN A 37 32.77 -2.77 17.21
C ASN A 37 31.67 -2.37 18.21
N GLU A 38 30.95 -1.29 17.95
CA GLU A 38 29.85 -0.85 18.80
C GLU A 38 28.59 -1.61 18.47
N PHE A 39 27.98 -2.18 19.49
CA PHE A 39 26.69 -2.86 19.37
C PHE A 39 25.55 -1.85 19.51
N GLY A 40 24.57 -1.92 18.65
CA GLY A 40 23.35 -1.12 18.69
C GLY A 40 23.18 -0.18 17.51
N LEU A 41 22.15 0.66 17.62
CA LEU A 41 21.83 1.66 16.60
C LEU A 41 22.73 2.88 16.80
N GLN A 42 23.65 3.10 15.88
CA GLN A 42 24.49 4.29 15.90
C GLN A 42 23.63 5.53 15.59
N PHE A 43 23.92 6.60 16.31
CA PHE A 43 23.33 7.90 16.05
C PHE A 43 23.84 8.41 14.69
N GLN A 44 22.91 8.76 13.81
CA GLN A 44 23.25 9.38 12.53
C GLN A 44 23.59 10.86 12.76
N PRO A 45 24.73 11.35 12.24
CA PRO A 45 25.10 12.76 12.41
C PRO A 45 24.10 13.67 11.70
N SER A 46 23.78 14.80 12.32
CA SER A 46 23.04 15.87 11.67
C SER A 46 23.91 16.56 10.62
N HIS A 47 23.34 16.89 9.49
CA HIS A 47 23.99 17.67 8.45
C HIS A 47 23.63 19.15 8.63
N ILE A 48 24.64 20.01 8.58
CA ILE A 48 24.46 21.47 8.60
C ILE A 48 24.57 21.96 7.16
N VAL A 49 23.55 22.69 6.71
CA VAL A 49 23.53 23.31 5.37
C VAL A 49 23.45 24.82 5.57
N GLU A 50 24.47 25.52 5.10
CA GLU A 50 24.58 26.98 5.19
C GLU A 50 24.63 27.59 3.79
N SER A 51 24.02 28.75 3.63
CA SER A 51 24.03 29.53 2.38
C SER A 51 23.74 31.01 2.69
N GLU A 52 23.91 31.87 1.72
CA GLU A 52 23.70 33.32 1.87
C GLU A 52 22.21 33.69 2.00
N THR A 53 21.31 32.89 1.46
CA THR A 53 19.86 33.13 1.51
C THR A 53 19.09 31.86 1.91
N GLU A 54 17.87 32.02 2.45
CA GLU A 54 17.00 30.89 2.82
C GLU A 54 16.66 30.02 1.60
N ASP A 55 16.36 30.64 0.45
CA ASP A 55 16.03 29.90 -0.79
C ASP A 55 17.20 29.06 -1.27
N GLN A 56 18.42 29.58 -1.19
CA GLN A 56 19.63 28.84 -1.53
C GLN A 56 19.91 27.73 -0.51
N THR A 57 19.64 27.97 0.78
CA THR A 57 19.76 26.93 1.83
C THR A 57 18.79 25.80 1.58
N PHE A 58 17.52 26.10 1.23
CA PHE A 58 16.53 25.09 0.87
C PHE A 58 16.96 24.28 -0.36
N THR A 59 17.42 24.96 -1.42
CA THR A 59 17.92 24.31 -2.63
C THR A 59 19.10 23.38 -2.33
N ASN A 60 20.10 23.85 -1.58
CA ASN A 60 21.28 23.07 -1.22
C ASN A 60 20.92 21.88 -0.33
N ALA A 61 19.95 22.01 0.58
CA ALA A 61 19.45 20.89 1.38
C ALA A 61 18.78 19.82 0.50
N ASN A 62 17.96 20.22 -0.47
CA ASN A 62 17.37 19.27 -1.41
C ASN A 62 18.42 18.59 -2.30
N ASN A 63 19.44 19.32 -2.77
CA ASN A 63 20.54 18.76 -3.52
C ASN A 63 21.31 17.71 -2.70
N LEU A 64 21.61 18.02 -1.42
CA LEU A 64 22.25 17.06 -0.49
C LEU A 64 21.41 15.79 -0.33
N ILE A 65 20.10 15.94 -0.15
CA ILE A 65 19.18 14.82 0.01
C ILE A 65 19.12 13.97 -1.26
N LEU A 66 19.05 14.58 -2.45
CA LEU A 66 19.05 13.88 -3.74
C LEU A 66 20.39 13.16 -4.00
N MET A 67 21.52 13.82 -3.73
CA MET A 67 22.85 13.21 -3.91
C MET A 67 23.06 11.97 -3.05
N ASN A 68 22.42 11.91 -1.88
CA ASN A 68 22.48 10.76 -0.98
C ASN A 68 21.37 9.74 -1.23
N LEU A 69 20.52 9.92 -2.24
CA LEU A 69 19.39 9.05 -2.57
C LEU A 69 18.36 8.94 -1.44
N TRP A 70 18.17 10.01 -0.64
CA TRP A 70 17.22 10.04 0.46
C TRP A 70 15.83 10.58 0.06
N ALA A 71 15.66 11.02 -1.19
CA ALA A 71 14.37 11.43 -1.75
C ALA A 71 13.95 10.54 -2.92
N ASP A 72 12.69 10.68 -3.29
CA ASP A 72 12.03 9.96 -4.38
C ASP A 72 12.19 10.62 -5.77
N GLY A 73 13.10 11.58 -5.89
CA GLY A 73 13.33 12.38 -7.10
C GLY A 73 12.56 13.69 -7.15
N LEU A 74 11.65 13.93 -6.20
CA LEU A 74 10.93 15.20 -6.04
C LEU A 74 11.49 15.99 -4.85
N PRO A 75 11.36 17.32 -4.85
CA PRO A 75 11.72 18.14 -3.70
C PRO A 75 11.01 17.66 -2.42
N VAL A 76 11.72 17.70 -1.31
CA VAL A 76 11.20 17.37 0.01
C VAL A 76 11.35 18.58 0.94
N LEU A 77 10.54 18.63 1.97
CA LEU A 77 10.80 19.58 3.06
C LEU A 77 11.95 19.01 3.90
N PRO A 78 13.04 19.78 4.11
CA PRO A 78 14.14 19.32 4.95
C PRO A 78 13.63 18.94 6.35
N PRO A 79 13.95 17.74 6.85
CA PRO A 79 13.48 17.26 8.15
C PRO A 79 14.35 17.87 9.27
N THR A 80 14.21 19.20 9.48
CA THR A 80 14.87 19.88 10.59
C THR A 80 14.42 19.33 11.93
N ARG A 81 15.23 19.45 12.98
CA ARG A 81 14.88 19.00 14.33
C ARG A 81 13.53 19.58 14.77
N GLU A 82 13.33 20.88 14.58
CA GLU A 82 12.08 21.55 14.93
C GLU A 82 10.86 20.92 14.21
N ARG A 83 10.98 20.65 12.91
CA ARG A 83 9.91 20.01 12.14
C ARG A 83 9.63 18.59 12.59
N VAL A 84 10.67 17.81 12.86
CA VAL A 84 10.53 16.44 13.37
C VAL A 84 9.90 16.43 14.76
N ASP A 85 10.33 17.31 15.65
CA ASP A 85 9.77 17.44 16.99
C ASP A 85 8.30 17.89 16.97
N TRP A 86 7.92 18.73 15.99
CA TRP A 86 6.51 19.06 15.75
C TRP A 86 5.70 17.84 15.30
N ILE A 87 6.18 17.06 14.33
CA ILE A 87 5.52 15.84 13.87
C ILE A 87 5.37 14.81 15.00
N LEU A 88 6.38 14.67 15.86
CA LEU A 88 6.38 13.72 16.98
C LEU A 88 5.24 13.96 17.98
N GLN A 89 4.65 15.17 18.01
CA GLN A 89 3.47 15.44 18.84
C GLN A 89 2.26 14.57 18.45
N GLY A 90 2.25 13.96 17.26
CA GLY A 90 1.23 13.03 16.82
C GLY A 90 1.28 11.64 17.45
N SER A 91 2.14 11.40 18.44
CA SER A 91 2.24 10.09 19.11
C SER A 91 2.68 10.25 20.58
N ASP A 92 2.09 9.45 21.47
CA ASP A 92 2.52 9.33 22.86
C ASP A 92 3.68 8.33 23.03
N LEU A 93 4.06 7.62 21.98
CA LEU A 93 5.22 6.74 22.01
C LEU A 93 6.52 7.53 22.07
N ALA A 94 7.51 7.03 22.81
CA ALA A 94 8.84 7.63 22.84
C ALA A 94 9.44 7.66 21.41
N SER A 95 10.19 8.72 21.09
CA SER A 95 10.77 8.90 19.75
C SER A 95 11.70 7.76 19.33
N ASP A 96 12.37 7.12 20.28
CA ASP A 96 13.27 5.98 20.10
C ASP A 96 12.58 4.61 20.17
N HIS A 97 11.27 4.59 20.42
CA HIS A 97 10.49 3.35 20.42
C HIS A 97 10.58 2.64 19.07
N ILE A 98 10.98 1.36 19.10
CA ILE A 98 11.16 0.54 17.90
C ILE A 98 9.82 -0.06 17.48
N LEU A 99 9.38 0.27 16.27
CA LEU A 99 8.15 -0.26 15.68
C LEU A 99 8.37 -1.59 14.94
N GLY A 100 9.55 -1.78 14.34
CA GLY A 100 9.88 -2.97 13.55
C GLY A 100 11.03 -2.73 12.57
N LYS A 101 11.05 -3.51 11.49
CA LYS A 101 12.08 -3.41 10.44
C LYS A 101 11.44 -3.34 9.06
N PHE A 102 11.84 -2.37 8.25
CA PHE A 102 11.54 -2.38 6.82
C PHE A 102 12.51 -3.29 6.07
N LEU A 103 11.97 -4.22 5.33
CA LEU A 103 12.71 -5.16 4.46
C LEU A 103 12.68 -4.62 3.01
N PRO A 104 13.56 -5.06 2.11
CA PRO A 104 14.52 -6.17 2.28
C PRO A 104 15.79 -5.85 3.08
N ARG A 105 16.19 -4.58 3.20
CA ARG A 105 17.43 -4.20 3.88
C ARG A 105 17.42 -4.45 5.39
N GLY A 106 16.23 -4.47 6.02
CA GLY A 106 16.08 -4.72 7.46
C GLY A 106 16.42 -3.51 8.34
N GLY A 107 16.27 -2.30 7.80
CA GLY A 107 16.47 -1.07 8.57
C GLY A 107 15.49 -0.98 9.74
N VAL A 108 16.02 -0.67 10.93
CA VAL A 108 15.22 -0.52 12.15
C VAL A 108 14.41 0.77 12.06
N THR A 109 13.10 0.64 12.27
CA THR A 109 12.14 1.75 12.20
C THR A 109 11.76 2.15 13.62
N LYS A 110 12.09 3.38 13.99
CA LYS A 110 11.66 4.03 15.23
C LYS A 110 10.54 5.03 14.95
N VAL A 111 9.84 5.48 15.96
CA VAL A 111 8.83 6.55 15.84
C VAL A 111 9.44 7.80 15.21
N GLU A 112 10.65 8.21 15.66
CA GLU A 112 11.39 9.32 15.04
C GLU A 112 11.66 9.10 13.55
N THR A 113 12.01 7.88 13.13
CA THR A 113 12.25 7.56 11.72
C THR A 113 10.98 7.79 10.88
N VAL A 114 9.83 7.41 11.43
CA VAL A 114 8.52 7.63 10.78
C VAL A 114 8.19 9.13 10.73
N ALA A 115 8.47 9.88 11.81
CA ALA A 115 8.27 11.32 11.85
C ALA A 115 9.16 12.06 10.85
N VAL A 116 10.43 11.64 10.69
CA VAL A 116 11.35 12.18 9.66
C VAL A 116 10.77 12.00 8.26
N ALA A 117 10.30 10.79 7.92
CA ALA A 117 9.72 10.53 6.61
C ALA A 117 8.45 11.36 6.37
N LEU A 118 7.61 11.52 7.39
CA LEU A 118 6.40 12.34 7.32
C LEU A 118 6.73 13.83 7.18
N ALA A 119 7.74 14.33 7.89
CA ALA A 119 8.24 15.69 7.75
C ALA A 119 8.75 15.96 6.32
N MET A 120 9.54 15.04 5.76
CA MET A 120 10.03 15.13 4.37
C MET A 120 8.89 15.16 3.35
N ALA A 121 7.81 14.44 3.60
CA ALA A 121 6.63 14.37 2.74
C ALA A 121 5.69 15.58 2.89
N GLY A 122 6.01 16.56 3.74
CA GLY A 122 5.14 17.70 4.01
C GLY A 122 3.92 17.35 4.86
N GLY A 123 4.01 16.28 5.66
CA GLY A 123 2.93 15.85 6.53
C GLY A 123 2.80 16.71 7.79
N ARG A 124 1.84 16.33 8.62
CA ARG A 124 1.43 17.02 9.84
C ARG A 124 1.34 16.04 11.01
N PRO A 125 1.39 16.51 12.27
CA PRO A 125 1.32 15.63 13.45
C PRO A 125 0.11 14.71 13.46
N GLU A 126 -1.06 15.22 13.11
CA GLU A 126 -2.31 14.46 13.11
C GLU A 126 -2.34 13.31 12.09
N TYR A 127 -1.36 13.23 11.17
CA TYR A 127 -1.21 12.12 10.21
C TYR A 127 -0.32 10.99 10.74
N LEU A 128 0.50 11.28 11.76
CA LEU A 128 1.49 10.34 12.29
C LEU A 128 0.87 9.04 12.81
N PRO A 129 -0.27 9.05 13.52
CA PRO A 129 -0.91 7.82 14.02
C PRO A 129 -1.22 6.81 12.91
N ILE A 130 -1.74 7.28 11.77
CA ILE A 130 -2.05 6.40 10.63
C ILE A 130 -0.77 5.83 10.01
N LEU A 131 0.28 6.65 9.85
CA LEU A 131 1.54 6.21 9.28
C LEU A 131 2.24 5.16 10.17
N ILE A 132 2.18 5.33 11.49
CA ILE A 132 2.69 4.34 12.46
C ILE A 132 1.92 3.03 12.31
N ALA A 133 0.59 3.07 12.36
CA ALA A 133 -0.25 1.88 12.24
C ALA A 133 -0.05 1.17 10.88
N ALA A 134 0.07 1.92 9.78
CA ALA A 134 0.35 1.36 8.46
C ALA A 134 1.73 0.67 8.41
N ALA A 135 2.76 1.26 9.02
CA ALA A 135 4.08 0.63 9.12
C ALA A 135 4.03 -0.67 9.95
N GLN A 136 3.34 -0.66 11.09
CA GLN A 136 3.15 -1.84 11.93
C GLN A 136 2.40 -2.96 11.21
N ALA A 137 1.34 -2.63 10.46
CA ALA A 137 0.63 -3.59 9.62
C ALA A 137 1.54 -4.21 8.55
N ILE A 138 2.41 -3.41 7.91
CA ILE A 138 3.39 -3.90 6.92
C ILE A 138 4.38 -4.88 7.58
N PHE A 139 4.74 -4.69 8.84
CA PHE A 139 5.70 -5.55 9.55
C PHE A 139 5.13 -6.93 9.92
N ASP A 140 3.84 -7.19 9.73
CA ASP A 140 3.29 -8.55 9.86
C ASP A 140 4.00 -9.47 8.85
N PRO A 141 4.66 -10.55 9.29
CA PRO A 141 5.40 -11.45 8.39
C PRO A 141 4.56 -12.05 7.26
N ARG A 142 3.25 -12.17 7.47
CA ARG A 142 2.32 -12.71 6.47
C ARG A 142 2.12 -11.80 5.27
N THR A 143 2.51 -10.51 5.38
CA THR A 143 2.47 -9.58 4.25
C THR A 143 3.54 -9.88 3.21
N PHE A 144 4.59 -10.62 3.57
CA PHE A 144 5.76 -10.88 2.72
C PHE A 144 6.37 -9.61 2.10
N HIS A 145 6.35 -8.50 2.86
CA HIS A 145 6.74 -7.20 2.33
C HIS A 145 8.21 -7.17 1.84
N ASP A 146 9.08 -8.03 2.37
CA ASP A 146 10.44 -8.23 1.89
C ASP A 146 10.49 -8.62 0.41
N ARG A 147 9.67 -9.62 0.03
CA ARG A 147 9.57 -10.11 -1.34
C ARG A 147 8.83 -9.12 -2.23
N LEU A 148 7.74 -8.54 -1.72
CA LEU A 148 6.88 -7.66 -2.51
C LEU A 148 7.57 -6.33 -2.84
N GLN A 149 8.31 -5.75 -1.89
CA GLN A 149 9.09 -4.54 -2.14
C GLN A 149 10.26 -4.77 -3.11
N ALA A 150 10.83 -5.96 -3.10
CA ALA A 150 11.91 -6.35 -4.00
C ALA A 150 11.41 -6.88 -5.35
N ALA A 151 10.12 -7.20 -5.50
CA ALA A 151 9.57 -7.89 -6.66
C ALA A 151 9.65 -7.08 -7.97
N SER A 152 9.81 -7.80 -9.09
CA SER A 152 9.75 -7.23 -10.44
C SER A 152 8.39 -6.65 -10.81
N GLY A 153 7.32 -7.11 -10.17
CA GLY A 153 5.94 -6.68 -10.42
C GLY A 153 5.55 -5.35 -9.78
N ASN A 154 6.48 -4.66 -9.10
CA ASN A 154 6.24 -3.33 -8.52
C ASN A 154 5.05 -3.24 -7.54
N ALA A 155 4.90 -4.20 -6.67
CA ALA A 155 3.87 -4.15 -5.66
C ALA A 155 4.05 -2.95 -4.73
N PHE A 156 2.96 -2.25 -4.44
CA PHE A 156 2.93 -1.09 -3.56
C PHE A 156 1.84 -1.24 -2.50
N PRO A 157 2.06 -0.75 -1.26
CA PRO A 157 1.03 -0.80 -0.24
C PRO A 157 -0.14 0.13 -0.58
N VAL A 158 -1.32 -0.40 -0.36
CA VAL A 158 -2.61 0.29 -0.32
C VAL A 158 -3.06 0.29 1.13
N VAL A 159 -3.27 1.46 1.70
CA VAL A 159 -3.71 1.65 3.08
C VAL A 159 -5.16 2.12 3.07
N ILE A 160 -6.03 1.30 3.62
CA ILE A 160 -7.45 1.60 3.80
C ILE A 160 -7.64 1.99 5.25
N VAL A 161 -8.25 3.15 5.49
CA VAL A 161 -8.50 3.67 6.84
C VAL A 161 -9.98 3.58 7.16
N ASN A 162 -10.29 3.00 8.30
CA ASN A 162 -11.62 2.93 8.88
C ASN A 162 -11.71 3.74 10.19
N GLY A 163 -12.92 4.11 10.57
CA GLY A 163 -13.22 4.80 11.83
C GLY A 163 -13.12 6.33 11.77
N PRO A 164 -13.38 7.00 12.90
CA PRO A 164 -13.58 8.45 12.95
C PRO A 164 -12.34 9.27 12.56
N ILE A 165 -11.13 8.76 12.75
CA ILE A 165 -9.89 9.46 12.42
C ILE A 165 -9.85 9.89 10.95
N ALA A 166 -10.44 9.10 10.06
CA ALA A 166 -10.48 9.41 8.63
C ALA A 166 -11.11 10.78 8.37
N LYS A 167 -12.26 11.06 8.99
CA LYS A 167 -12.94 12.35 8.88
C LYS A 167 -12.21 13.45 9.62
N GLN A 168 -11.71 13.15 10.82
CA GLN A 168 -11.02 14.11 11.68
C GLN A 168 -9.81 14.75 10.99
N ILE A 169 -9.03 13.96 10.25
CA ILE A 169 -7.87 14.46 9.49
C ILE A 169 -8.18 14.77 8.02
N ARG A 170 -9.45 14.71 7.62
CA ARG A 170 -9.88 14.91 6.24
C ARG A 170 -9.21 13.98 5.24
N LEU A 171 -9.07 12.71 5.59
CA LEU A 171 -8.63 11.70 4.65
C LEU A 171 -9.75 11.41 3.65
N SER A 172 -9.43 11.38 2.37
CA SER A 172 -10.45 11.24 1.33
C SER A 172 -11.05 9.82 1.29
N ALA A 173 -12.38 9.76 1.33
CA ALA A 173 -13.19 8.60 0.97
C ALA A 173 -14.05 8.87 -0.27
N ASP A 174 -14.05 10.12 -0.72
CA ASP A 174 -14.93 10.70 -1.75
C ASP A 174 -14.20 10.83 -3.09
N TYR A 175 -14.66 11.71 -3.96
CA TYR A 175 -14.03 11.96 -5.27
C TYR A 175 -12.52 12.14 -5.14
N GLY A 176 -11.76 11.43 -6.00
CA GLY A 176 -10.30 11.49 -5.98
C GLY A 176 -9.64 10.79 -4.79
N CYS A 177 -10.32 9.89 -4.09
CA CYS A 177 -9.81 9.25 -2.86
C CYS A 177 -8.42 8.60 -3.01
N LEU A 178 -8.05 8.13 -4.18
CA LEU A 178 -6.72 7.56 -4.44
C LEU A 178 -5.64 8.64 -4.64
N GLY A 179 -6.01 9.91 -4.58
CA GLY A 179 -5.11 11.06 -4.68
C GLY A 179 -4.50 11.30 -6.08
N PRO A 180 -3.77 12.40 -6.26
CA PRO A 180 -3.62 13.48 -5.28
C PRO A 180 -4.89 14.33 -5.12
N ASP A 181 -5.11 14.87 -3.92
CA ASP A 181 -6.24 15.77 -3.64
C ASP A 181 -5.73 16.95 -2.78
N PRO A 182 -5.67 18.18 -3.33
CA PRO A 182 -5.18 19.35 -2.60
C PRO A 182 -6.11 19.80 -1.47
N GLN A 183 -7.40 19.44 -1.53
CA GLN A 183 -8.36 19.73 -0.46
C GLN A 183 -8.23 18.77 0.72
N ARG A 184 -7.67 17.58 0.46
CA ARG A 184 -7.52 16.49 1.42
C ARG A 184 -6.09 15.91 1.36
N PRO A 185 -5.07 16.66 1.80
CA PRO A 185 -3.66 16.33 1.56
C PRO A 185 -3.14 15.13 2.37
N ALA A 186 -3.89 14.67 3.37
CA ALA A 186 -3.45 13.62 4.30
C ALA A 186 -3.01 12.35 3.56
N GLY A 187 -3.85 11.83 2.64
CA GLY A 187 -3.55 10.60 1.91
C GLY A 187 -2.26 10.69 1.09
N THR A 188 -2.03 11.82 0.42
CA THR A 188 -0.82 12.05 -0.37
C THR A 188 0.42 12.14 0.52
N SER A 189 0.35 12.89 1.63
CA SER A 189 1.47 13.04 2.57
C SER A 189 1.83 11.72 3.24
N ILE A 190 0.85 10.99 3.77
CA ILE A 190 1.06 9.67 4.40
C ILE A 190 1.62 8.67 3.38
N GLY A 191 1.03 8.62 2.19
CA GLY A 191 1.45 7.70 1.14
C GLY A 191 2.87 7.97 0.65
N ARG A 192 3.27 9.25 0.51
CA ARG A 192 4.65 9.64 0.17
C ARG A 192 5.62 9.31 1.30
N ALA A 193 5.25 9.59 2.55
CA ALA A 193 6.06 9.25 3.71
C ALA A 193 6.33 7.74 3.79
N LEU A 194 5.30 6.92 3.56
CA LEU A 194 5.44 5.48 3.51
C LEU A 194 6.38 5.03 2.37
N ARG A 195 6.32 5.68 1.20
CA ARG A 195 7.26 5.41 0.11
C ARG A 195 8.70 5.76 0.50
N LEU A 196 8.92 6.90 1.16
CA LEU A 196 10.23 7.30 1.66
C LEU A 196 10.77 6.30 2.71
N LEU A 197 9.92 5.77 3.60
CA LEU A 197 10.30 4.72 4.55
C LEU A 197 10.74 3.44 3.82
N GLN A 198 9.97 2.97 2.84
CA GLN A 198 10.32 1.79 2.06
C GLN A 198 11.68 1.96 1.36
N GLN A 199 11.97 3.15 0.84
CA GLN A 199 13.21 3.44 0.15
C GLN A 199 14.38 3.62 1.11
N ASN A 200 14.25 4.54 2.08
CA ASN A 200 15.37 4.97 2.92
C ASN A 200 15.70 3.97 4.02
N VAL A 201 14.70 3.36 4.61
CA VAL A 201 14.84 2.38 5.70
C VAL A 201 14.86 0.95 5.12
N GLY A 202 13.91 0.65 4.26
CA GLY A 202 13.79 -0.66 3.61
C GLY A 202 14.81 -0.92 2.50
N GLY A 203 15.40 0.13 1.95
CA GLY A 203 16.37 0.00 0.85
C GLY A 203 15.74 -0.36 -0.49
N ALA A 204 14.43 -0.14 -0.67
CA ALA A 204 13.70 -0.43 -1.90
C ALA A 204 14.01 0.60 -3.01
N LEU A 205 15.27 0.78 -3.32
CA LEU A 205 15.75 1.61 -4.43
C LEU A 205 15.66 0.85 -5.75
N PRO A 206 15.19 1.48 -6.84
CA PRO A 206 15.14 0.83 -8.15
C PRO A 206 16.51 0.32 -8.59
N GLY A 207 16.57 -0.95 -8.99
CA GLY A 207 17.79 -1.61 -9.46
C GLY A 207 18.79 -2.00 -8.36
N VAL A 208 18.55 -1.65 -7.10
CA VAL A 208 19.43 -1.98 -5.96
C VAL A 208 18.76 -2.91 -4.96
N GLY A 209 17.66 -2.47 -4.36
CA GLY A 209 16.87 -3.25 -3.40
C GLY A 209 15.47 -3.57 -3.90
N SER A 210 15.10 -3.05 -5.07
CA SER A 210 13.86 -3.36 -5.76
C SER A 210 14.17 -3.60 -7.23
N VAL A 211 13.69 -4.73 -7.75
CA VAL A 211 13.82 -5.06 -9.18
C VAL A 211 12.56 -4.70 -9.97
N GLY A 212 11.77 -3.78 -9.44
CA GLY A 212 10.59 -3.26 -10.11
C GLY A 212 10.90 -2.74 -11.51
N VAL A 213 10.60 -3.56 -12.54
CA VAL A 213 11.08 -3.36 -13.92
C VAL A 213 10.65 -2.03 -14.51
N TYR A 214 9.37 -1.68 -14.29
CA TYR A 214 8.81 -0.44 -14.87
C TYR A 214 8.65 0.69 -13.86
N GLY A 215 9.01 0.48 -12.59
CA GLY A 215 8.66 1.40 -11.51
C GLY A 215 7.15 1.50 -11.28
N GLY A 216 6.72 2.10 -10.20
CA GLY A 216 5.31 2.42 -10.00
C GLY A 216 4.93 3.69 -10.77
N MET A 217 3.76 3.71 -11.40
CA MET A 217 3.23 4.94 -12.01
C MET A 217 2.78 5.98 -10.97
N ARG A 218 2.95 5.69 -9.70
CA ARG A 218 2.57 6.55 -8.58
C ARG A 218 3.81 7.04 -7.85
N THR A 219 3.84 8.33 -7.60
CA THR A 219 4.86 8.95 -6.74
C THR A 219 4.62 8.66 -5.26
N THR A 220 3.38 8.30 -4.91
CA THR A 220 2.97 7.96 -3.55
C THR A 220 2.28 6.60 -3.52
N ASN A 221 2.29 5.94 -2.37
CA ASN A 221 1.39 4.82 -2.10
C ASN A 221 -0.07 5.30 -2.02
N ALA A 222 -1.03 4.41 -2.21
CA ALA A 222 -2.43 4.75 -2.06
C ALA A 222 -2.82 4.71 -0.57
N VAL A 223 -3.32 5.82 -0.05
CA VAL A 223 -3.84 5.93 1.32
C VAL A 223 -5.16 6.67 1.25
N PHE A 224 -6.24 6.02 1.63
CA PHE A 224 -7.59 6.58 1.56
C PHE A 224 -8.51 5.94 2.61
N ALA A 225 -9.66 6.54 2.84
CA ALA A 225 -10.64 6.02 3.76
C ALA A 225 -11.76 5.25 3.05
N GLU A 226 -12.37 4.28 3.73
CA GLU A 226 -13.67 3.75 3.35
C GLU A 226 -14.75 4.79 3.65
N ASP A 227 -15.72 4.92 2.76
CA ASP A 227 -16.88 5.80 2.95
C ASP A 227 -17.92 5.10 3.84
N GLU A 228 -17.67 5.08 5.15
CA GLU A 228 -18.53 4.39 6.11
C GLU A 228 -19.94 4.98 6.17
N ASP A 229 -20.12 6.30 5.95
CA ASP A 229 -21.45 6.92 5.87
C ASP A 229 -22.22 6.57 4.59
N GLY A 230 -21.50 6.12 3.57
CA GLY A 230 -22.07 5.67 2.30
C GLY A 230 -22.33 4.17 2.24
N LEU A 231 -22.05 3.43 3.32
CA LEU A 231 -22.35 2.00 3.39
C LEU A 231 -23.87 1.78 3.48
N PRO A 232 -24.42 0.79 2.77
CA PRO A 232 -25.75 0.29 3.05
C PRO A 232 -25.89 -0.25 4.49
N ASP A 233 -27.05 -0.14 5.08
CA ASP A 233 -27.31 -0.46 6.50
C ASP A 233 -26.84 -1.86 6.94
N ASN A 234 -26.83 -2.83 6.01
CA ASN A 234 -26.44 -4.22 6.28
C ASN A 234 -24.99 -4.53 5.90
N TRP A 235 -24.20 -3.52 5.47
CA TRP A 235 -22.79 -3.71 5.13
C TRP A 235 -21.90 -3.25 6.27
N LEU A 236 -21.03 -4.14 6.75
CA LEU A 236 -20.06 -3.77 7.76
C LEU A 236 -18.88 -3.01 7.15
N PRO A 237 -18.27 -2.05 7.89
CA PRO A 237 -16.99 -1.48 7.51
C PRO A 237 -15.92 -2.55 7.31
N HIS A 238 -15.01 -2.31 6.37
CA HIS A 238 -13.97 -3.29 6.02
C HIS A 238 -13.10 -3.71 7.22
N GLY A 239 -12.73 -2.76 8.08
CA GLY A 239 -11.98 -3.05 9.30
C GLY A 239 -12.69 -4.02 10.24
N SER A 240 -14.01 -3.86 10.39
CA SER A 240 -14.85 -4.76 11.20
C SER A 240 -15.03 -6.12 10.53
N GLU A 241 -15.36 -6.12 9.24
CA GLU A 241 -15.59 -7.35 8.45
C GLU A 241 -14.35 -8.24 8.37
N ARG A 242 -13.19 -7.65 8.09
CA ARG A 242 -11.96 -8.40 7.81
C ARG A 242 -11.14 -8.71 9.06
N HIS A 243 -11.10 -7.82 10.03
CA HIS A 243 -10.21 -7.91 11.19
C HIS A 243 -10.95 -8.02 12.53
N GLY A 244 -12.28 -7.85 12.55
CA GLY A 244 -13.07 -7.90 13.77
C GLY A 244 -12.92 -6.66 14.66
N PHE A 245 -12.45 -5.53 14.11
CA PHE A 245 -12.46 -4.27 14.84
C PHE A 245 -13.88 -3.81 15.13
N GLU A 246 -14.08 -3.20 16.29
CA GLU A 246 -15.40 -2.69 16.67
C GLU A 246 -15.84 -1.57 15.71
N PRO A 247 -17.14 -1.47 15.37
CA PRO A 247 -17.66 -0.35 14.60
C PRO A 247 -17.32 0.99 15.30
N GLY A 248 -16.71 1.92 14.54
CA GLY A 248 -16.24 3.19 15.08
C GLY A 248 -14.84 3.15 15.70
N GLN A 249 -14.18 2.01 15.73
CA GLN A 249 -12.77 1.92 16.08
C GLN A 249 -11.91 2.35 14.88
N SER A 250 -10.95 3.27 15.13
CA SER A 250 -10.03 3.69 14.08
C SER A 250 -8.98 2.62 13.80
N SER A 251 -8.86 2.23 12.53
CA SER A 251 -7.96 1.16 12.10
C SER A 251 -7.43 1.35 10.69
N VAL A 252 -6.35 0.68 10.36
CA VAL A 252 -5.85 0.54 9.00
C VAL A 252 -5.92 -0.91 8.55
N SER A 253 -6.19 -1.11 7.27
CA SER A 253 -5.92 -2.36 6.56
C SER A 253 -4.89 -2.10 5.48
N VAL A 254 -3.88 -2.95 5.38
CA VAL A 254 -2.83 -2.83 4.37
C VAL A 254 -2.87 -4.01 3.42
N VAL A 255 -2.93 -3.70 2.13
CA VAL A 255 -2.91 -4.65 1.01
C VAL A 255 -1.80 -4.24 0.06
N PHE A 256 -1.02 -5.19 -0.44
CA PHE A 256 -0.10 -4.90 -1.54
C PHE A 256 -0.80 -5.08 -2.89
N ALA A 257 -0.79 -4.04 -3.70
CA ALA A 257 -1.36 -4.03 -5.04
C ALA A 257 -0.27 -3.88 -6.11
N SER A 258 -0.54 -4.35 -7.32
CA SER A 258 0.35 -4.24 -8.48
C SER A 258 -0.21 -3.37 -9.60
N GLY A 259 -1.46 -2.96 -9.51
CA GLY A 259 -2.10 -2.16 -10.55
C GLY A 259 -3.49 -1.70 -10.19
N VAL A 260 -4.05 -0.91 -11.09
CA VAL A 260 -5.40 -0.36 -10.98
C VAL A 260 -6.10 -0.42 -12.33
N ALA A 261 -7.40 -0.66 -12.34
CA ALA A 261 -8.20 -0.63 -13.53
C ALA A 261 -9.57 0.00 -13.28
N ASN A 262 -10.04 0.77 -14.25
CA ASN A 262 -11.37 1.34 -14.23
C ASN A 262 -12.32 0.38 -14.98
N ILE A 263 -13.34 -0.12 -14.29
CA ILE A 263 -14.35 -1.01 -14.87
C ILE A 263 -15.61 -0.18 -15.11
N LYS A 264 -15.99 -0.01 -16.37
CA LYS A 264 -17.23 0.68 -16.72
C LYS A 264 -18.42 -0.13 -16.20
N ARG A 265 -19.13 0.44 -15.23
CA ARG A 265 -20.23 -0.22 -14.57
C ARG A 265 -21.55 -0.07 -15.34
N ARG A 266 -21.84 1.14 -15.82
CA ARG A 266 -23.14 1.46 -16.39
C ARG A 266 -23.17 1.36 -17.93
N ALA A 267 -24.22 0.72 -18.46
CA ALA A 267 -24.58 0.82 -19.85
C ALA A 267 -25.20 2.19 -20.17
N THR A 268 -25.24 2.55 -21.46
CA THR A 268 -25.98 3.72 -21.92
C THR A 268 -27.46 3.35 -22.13
N GLY A 269 -28.37 4.13 -21.54
CA GLY A 269 -29.81 3.97 -21.68
C GLY A 269 -30.53 3.62 -20.38
N PRO A 270 -31.85 3.63 -20.35
CA PRO A 270 -32.63 3.22 -19.20
C PRO A 270 -32.51 1.70 -19.00
N ILE A 271 -32.24 1.30 -17.77
CA ILE A 271 -32.13 -0.09 -17.32
C ILE A 271 -32.68 -0.16 -15.89
N GLU A 272 -33.37 -1.24 -15.57
CA GLU A 272 -33.88 -1.47 -14.22
C GLU A 272 -32.67 -1.70 -13.25
N PRO A 273 -32.78 -1.24 -11.98
CA PRO A 273 -31.67 -1.34 -11.01
C PRO A 273 -31.15 -2.77 -10.80
N GLU A 274 -32.04 -3.76 -10.81
CA GLU A 274 -31.66 -5.18 -10.66
C GLU A 274 -30.84 -5.68 -11.86
N ASP A 275 -31.28 -5.34 -13.08
CA ASP A 275 -30.56 -5.70 -14.31
C ASP A 275 -29.21 -4.97 -14.39
N GLU A 276 -29.16 -3.68 -14.01
CA GLU A 276 -27.91 -2.91 -13.94
C GLU A 276 -26.91 -3.53 -12.96
N ALA A 277 -27.37 -3.92 -11.76
CA ALA A 277 -26.55 -4.56 -10.76
C ALA A 277 -25.94 -5.87 -11.29
N LEU A 278 -26.79 -6.74 -11.87
CA LEU A 278 -26.36 -8.03 -12.41
C LEU A 278 -25.40 -7.87 -13.59
N GLU A 279 -25.70 -6.98 -14.54
CA GLU A 279 -24.81 -6.70 -15.67
C GLU A 279 -23.44 -6.14 -15.21
N SER A 280 -23.44 -5.27 -14.18
CA SER A 280 -22.22 -4.74 -13.59
C SER A 280 -21.36 -5.85 -13.00
N LEU A 281 -21.96 -6.80 -12.29
CA LEU A 281 -21.27 -7.95 -11.72
C LEU A 281 -20.72 -8.89 -12.82
N HIS A 282 -21.47 -9.15 -13.89
CA HIS A 282 -20.98 -9.93 -15.03
C HIS A 282 -19.78 -9.25 -15.72
N ARG A 283 -19.82 -7.93 -15.93
CA ARG A 283 -18.67 -7.19 -16.50
C ARG A 283 -17.45 -7.28 -15.59
N THR A 284 -17.66 -7.15 -14.28
CA THR A 284 -16.57 -7.27 -13.30
C THR A 284 -15.99 -8.69 -13.30
N ALA A 285 -16.83 -9.71 -13.24
CA ALA A 285 -16.39 -11.11 -13.29
C ALA A 285 -15.64 -11.42 -14.60
N GLY A 286 -16.12 -10.91 -15.73
CA GLY A 286 -15.44 -11.04 -17.03
C GLY A 286 -14.06 -10.37 -17.05
N PHE A 287 -13.95 -9.20 -16.41
CA PHE A 287 -12.66 -8.50 -16.25
C PHE A 287 -11.67 -9.28 -15.38
N LEU A 288 -12.16 -9.92 -14.32
CA LEU A 288 -11.31 -10.68 -13.38
C LEU A 288 -10.76 -11.99 -13.99
N ARG A 289 -11.34 -12.49 -15.06
CA ARG A 289 -10.91 -13.71 -15.76
C ARG A 289 -9.63 -13.47 -16.56
N ALA A 290 -8.49 -13.41 -15.89
CA ALA A 290 -7.20 -13.21 -16.56
C ALA A 290 -6.17 -14.23 -16.05
N PRO A 291 -5.85 -15.28 -16.85
CA PRO A 291 -4.98 -16.37 -16.40
C PRO A 291 -3.53 -15.95 -16.12
N SER A 292 -3.11 -14.79 -16.59
CA SER A 292 -1.75 -14.26 -16.39
C SER A 292 -1.60 -13.37 -15.15
N MET A 293 -2.65 -13.22 -14.35
CA MET A 293 -2.62 -12.33 -13.21
C MET A 293 -1.94 -12.95 -11.98
N HIS A 294 -1.25 -12.12 -11.20
CA HIS A 294 -0.48 -12.55 -10.03
C HIS A 294 -1.31 -13.19 -8.91
N TYR A 295 -2.60 -12.87 -8.81
CA TYR A 295 -3.49 -13.46 -7.81
C TYR A 295 -3.70 -14.98 -8.00
N LEU A 296 -3.39 -15.54 -9.18
CA LEU A 296 -3.42 -16.97 -9.40
C LEU A 296 -2.24 -17.72 -8.75
N ASN A 297 -1.33 -17.01 -8.09
CA ASN A 297 -0.19 -17.63 -7.39
C ASN A 297 -0.56 -18.38 -6.09
N GLY A 298 -1.85 -18.39 -5.68
CA GLY A 298 -2.37 -19.39 -4.77
C GLY A 298 -2.10 -19.20 -3.28
N TYR A 299 -1.94 -17.97 -2.80
CA TYR A 299 -1.89 -17.76 -1.35
C TYR A 299 -3.29 -17.97 -0.74
N GLU A 300 -3.40 -18.91 0.22
CA GLU A 300 -4.69 -19.28 0.82
C GLU A 300 -5.43 -18.11 1.47
N ASP A 301 -4.71 -17.20 2.11
CA ASP A 301 -5.25 -16.04 2.83
C ASP A 301 -5.07 -14.72 2.07
N GLY A 302 -4.55 -14.77 0.85
CA GLY A 302 -4.30 -13.59 0.03
C GLY A 302 -5.55 -13.09 -0.67
N THR A 303 -5.55 -11.80 -0.99
CA THR A 303 -6.61 -11.19 -1.80
C THR A 303 -6.19 -11.06 -3.26
N PRO A 304 -7.06 -11.43 -4.24
CA PRO A 304 -6.82 -11.10 -5.63
C PRO A 304 -6.92 -9.59 -5.90
N GLY A 305 -7.61 -8.85 -5.02
CA GLY A 305 -7.76 -7.41 -5.12
C GLY A 305 -8.97 -6.84 -4.42
N ILE A 306 -9.18 -5.55 -4.65
CA ILE A 306 -10.23 -4.75 -4.05
C ILE A 306 -11.14 -4.24 -5.17
N LEU A 307 -12.43 -4.57 -5.11
CA LEU A 307 -13.45 -3.94 -5.91
C LEU A 307 -13.97 -2.71 -5.15
N MET A 308 -13.59 -1.54 -5.61
CA MET A 308 -14.11 -0.28 -5.10
C MET A 308 -15.36 0.13 -5.86
N MET A 309 -16.39 0.52 -5.14
CA MET A 309 -17.60 1.10 -5.71
C MET A 309 -18.00 2.36 -4.95
N THR A 310 -18.67 3.27 -5.65
CA THR A 310 -19.18 4.51 -5.05
C THR A 310 -20.37 4.21 -4.13
N ARG A 311 -20.67 5.14 -3.19
CA ARG A 311 -21.85 5.01 -2.29
C ARG A 311 -23.14 4.79 -3.06
N VAL A 312 -23.34 5.47 -4.19
CA VAL A 312 -24.56 5.31 -5.00
C VAL A 312 -24.59 3.90 -5.63
N ALA A 313 -23.45 3.40 -6.08
CA ALA A 313 -23.36 2.04 -6.62
C ALA A 313 -23.63 0.98 -5.54
N ALA A 314 -23.09 1.15 -4.34
CA ALA A 314 -23.33 0.25 -3.21
C ALA A 314 -24.81 0.24 -2.79
N MET A 315 -25.44 1.43 -2.69
CA MET A 315 -26.86 1.54 -2.41
C MET A 315 -27.77 0.92 -3.48
N GLN A 316 -27.39 1.02 -4.77
CA GLN A 316 -28.10 0.34 -5.86
C GLN A 316 -27.96 -1.17 -5.75
N MET A 317 -26.74 -1.69 -5.46
CA MET A 317 -26.52 -3.11 -5.20
C MET A 317 -27.38 -3.62 -4.04
N ALA A 318 -27.40 -2.90 -2.90
CA ALA A 318 -28.19 -3.28 -1.75
C ALA A 318 -29.70 -3.27 -2.04
N LYS A 319 -30.21 -2.28 -2.79
CA LYS A 319 -31.61 -2.22 -3.22
C LYS A 319 -31.99 -3.39 -4.12
N ALA A 320 -31.06 -3.86 -4.96
CA ALA A 320 -31.22 -5.05 -5.78
C ALA A 320 -31.01 -6.37 -5.01
N GLY A 321 -30.87 -6.32 -3.68
CA GLY A 321 -30.76 -7.48 -2.82
C GLY A 321 -29.35 -8.08 -2.71
N TRP A 322 -28.31 -7.35 -3.18
CA TRP A 322 -26.91 -7.74 -3.07
C TRP A 322 -26.28 -7.19 -1.79
N ASP A 323 -25.69 -8.06 -0.99
CA ASP A 323 -24.76 -7.73 0.10
C ASP A 323 -23.34 -8.08 -0.32
N LYS A 324 -22.35 -7.74 0.51
CA LYS A 324 -20.92 -8.00 0.20
C LYS A 324 -20.66 -9.49 -0.04
N GLU A 325 -21.22 -10.37 0.79
CA GLU A 325 -21.04 -11.83 0.67
C GLU A 325 -21.60 -12.36 -0.65
N LYS A 326 -22.81 -11.95 -1.05
CA LYS A 326 -23.40 -12.34 -2.33
C LYS A 326 -22.59 -11.84 -3.52
N ILE A 327 -22.08 -10.61 -3.45
CA ILE A 327 -21.21 -10.05 -4.49
C ILE A 327 -19.92 -10.87 -4.59
N GLN A 328 -19.28 -11.18 -3.47
CA GLN A 328 -18.05 -11.99 -3.40
C GLN A 328 -18.28 -13.38 -4.00
N ASN A 329 -19.35 -14.08 -3.59
CA ASN A 329 -19.70 -15.38 -4.10
C ASN A 329 -20.01 -15.35 -5.61
N PHE A 330 -20.78 -14.37 -6.07
CA PHE A 330 -21.08 -14.22 -7.50
C PHE A 330 -19.79 -14.01 -8.32
N LEU A 331 -18.93 -13.09 -7.89
CA LEU A 331 -17.68 -12.82 -8.59
C LEU A 331 -16.76 -14.04 -8.59
N TRP A 332 -16.66 -14.74 -7.46
CA TRP A 332 -15.84 -15.95 -7.33
C TRP A 332 -16.32 -17.09 -8.24
N GLU A 333 -17.63 -17.27 -8.37
CA GLU A 333 -18.22 -18.30 -9.23
C GLU A 333 -18.12 -17.93 -10.71
N ASN A 334 -18.34 -16.67 -11.09
CA ASN A 334 -18.45 -16.22 -12.47
C ASN A 334 -17.12 -15.73 -13.08
N SER A 335 -16.04 -15.62 -12.28
CA SER A 335 -14.70 -15.26 -12.74
C SER A 335 -13.77 -16.45 -12.93
N ARG A 336 -14.29 -17.67 -12.86
CA ARG A 336 -13.51 -18.89 -13.05
C ARG A 336 -12.92 -18.99 -14.45
N ILE A 337 -11.73 -19.56 -14.53
CA ILE A 337 -10.95 -19.66 -15.76
C ILE A 337 -10.92 -21.13 -16.20
N PRO A 338 -11.21 -21.45 -17.47
CA PRO A 338 -11.11 -22.82 -17.98
C PRO A 338 -9.71 -23.40 -17.77
N HIS A 339 -9.65 -24.67 -17.37
CA HIS A 339 -8.39 -25.38 -17.15
C HIS A 339 -7.46 -25.26 -18.35
N GLU A 340 -8.00 -25.38 -19.57
CA GLU A 340 -7.21 -25.28 -20.79
C GLU A 340 -6.52 -23.91 -20.93
N GLU A 341 -7.21 -22.80 -20.61
CA GLU A 341 -6.63 -21.45 -20.63
C GLU A 341 -5.50 -21.30 -19.62
N ILE A 342 -5.65 -21.86 -18.41
CA ILE A 342 -4.60 -21.88 -17.40
C ILE A 342 -3.37 -22.65 -17.90
N MET A 343 -3.58 -23.82 -18.52
CA MET A 343 -2.50 -24.64 -19.06
C MET A 343 -1.76 -23.95 -20.20
N GLN A 344 -2.49 -23.31 -21.12
CA GLN A 344 -1.90 -22.54 -22.23
C GLN A 344 -1.14 -21.32 -21.77
N SER A 345 -1.60 -20.62 -20.71
CA SER A 345 -0.93 -19.44 -20.15
C SER A 345 0.42 -19.75 -19.47
N GLY A 346 0.67 -21.01 -19.15
CA GLY A 346 1.82 -21.43 -18.36
C GLY A 346 1.73 -21.12 -16.87
N CYS A 347 0.66 -20.49 -16.38
CA CYS A 347 0.46 -20.14 -14.97
C CYS A 347 0.43 -21.36 -14.06
N PHE A 348 0.04 -22.53 -14.56
CA PHE A 348 0.06 -23.79 -13.80
C PHE A 348 1.45 -24.11 -13.23
N ARG A 349 2.55 -23.64 -13.84
CA ARG A 349 3.91 -23.85 -13.33
C ARG A 349 4.14 -23.15 -12.00
N TRP A 350 3.54 -22.00 -11.81
CA TRP A 350 3.62 -21.18 -10.61
C TRP A 350 2.72 -21.74 -9.52
N ILE A 351 1.52 -22.16 -9.90
CA ILE A 351 0.56 -22.78 -9.00
C ILE A 351 1.11 -24.08 -8.42
N ARG A 352 1.83 -24.88 -9.23
CA ARG A 352 2.49 -26.12 -8.77
C ARG A 352 3.65 -25.86 -7.79
N ALA A 353 4.22 -24.68 -7.81
CA ALA A 353 5.26 -24.30 -6.85
C ALA A 353 4.67 -23.97 -5.46
N ASP A 354 3.36 -23.67 -5.41
CA ASP A 354 2.65 -23.44 -4.15
C ASP A 354 2.09 -24.78 -3.62
N PRO A 355 2.47 -25.21 -2.42
CA PRO A 355 2.02 -26.47 -1.84
C PRO A 355 0.62 -26.41 -1.22
N SER A 356 -0.13 -25.29 -1.34
CA SER A 356 -1.44 -25.17 -0.72
C SER A 356 -2.39 -26.26 -1.18
N LYS A 357 -3.23 -26.76 -0.26
CA LYS A 357 -4.20 -27.81 -0.57
C LYS A 357 -5.20 -27.34 -1.63
N THR A 358 -5.67 -26.12 -1.50
CA THR A 358 -6.67 -25.54 -2.42
C THR A 358 -6.15 -25.44 -3.85
N VAL A 359 -4.86 -25.08 -4.02
CA VAL A 359 -4.23 -25.04 -5.33
C VAL A 359 -4.13 -26.44 -5.94
N ARG A 360 -3.71 -27.45 -5.14
CA ARG A 360 -3.68 -28.85 -5.62
C ARG A 360 -5.06 -29.36 -6.00
N ASP A 361 -6.07 -29.05 -5.20
CA ASP A 361 -7.44 -29.46 -5.47
C ASP A 361 -7.96 -28.79 -6.78
N SER A 362 -7.52 -27.56 -7.08
CA SER A 362 -7.84 -26.85 -8.33
C SER A 362 -7.27 -27.52 -9.58
N GLU A 363 -6.16 -28.26 -9.48
CA GLU A 363 -5.55 -28.99 -10.61
C GLU A 363 -6.51 -29.99 -11.28
N THR A 364 -7.49 -30.48 -10.55
CA THR A 364 -8.51 -31.43 -11.05
C THR A 364 -9.81 -30.77 -11.47
N MET A 365 -9.92 -29.44 -11.31
CA MET A 365 -11.13 -28.70 -11.67
C MET A 365 -11.16 -28.36 -13.15
N GLU A 366 -12.32 -28.49 -13.78
CA GLU A 366 -12.55 -28.03 -15.15
C GLU A 366 -12.47 -26.50 -15.26
N MET A 367 -12.93 -25.78 -14.22
CA MET A 367 -12.95 -24.33 -14.11
C MET A 367 -12.23 -23.86 -12.84
N TRP A 368 -11.12 -23.17 -12.99
CA TRP A 368 -10.29 -22.72 -11.88
C TRP A 368 -10.79 -21.42 -11.24
N PRO A 369 -10.91 -21.36 -9.92
CA PRO A 369 -11.22 -20.11 -9.25
C PRO A 369 -10.03 -19.15 -9.29
N ILE A 370 -10.30 -17.84 -9.31
CA ILE A 370 -9.25 -16.81 -9.28
C ILE A 370 -8.60 -16.67 -7.90
N THR A 371 -9.23 -17.19 -6.87
CA THR A 371 -8.73 -17.25 -5.49
C THR A 371 -9.32 -18.47 -4.79
N SER A 372 -8.73 -18.89 -3.68
CA SER A 372 -9.17 -20.07 -2.92
C SER A 372 -10.57 -19.96 -2.33
N ARG A 373 -11.01 -18.76 -1.98
CA ARG A 373 -12.29 -18.51 -1.30
C ARG A 373 -12.88 -17.18 -1.75
N ALA A 374 -14.20 -17.09 -1.77
CA ALA A 374 -14.93 -15.88 -2.16
C ALA A 374 -14.60 -14.66 -1.25
N GLU A 375 -14.43 -14.91 0.04
CA GLU A 375 -14.14 -13.88 1.05
C GLU A 375 -12.77 -13.20 0.86
N ASN A 376 -11.91 -13.77 0.03
CA ASN A 376 -10.64 -13.14 -0.33
C ASN A 376 -10.83 -11.93 -1.26
N LEU A 377 -11.97 -11.83 -1.94
CA LEU A 377 -12.35 -10.63 -2.70
C LEU A 377 -12.79 -9.53 -1.74
N ILE A 378 -12.13 -8.39 -1.77
CA ILE A 378 -12.49 -7.25 -0.93
C ILE A 378 -13.48 -6.37 -1.68
N ILE A 379 -14.62 -6.09 -1.05
CA ILE A 379 -15.63 -5.14 -1.52
C ILE A 379 -15.54 -3.89 -0.67
N LEU A 380 -15.28 -2.74 -1.28
CA LEU A 380 -15.05 -1.49 -0.56
C LEU A 380 -15.90 -0.35 -1.14
N VAL A 381 -16.43 0.51 -0.28
CA VAL A 381 -17.16 1.72 -0.70
C VAL A 381 -16.23 2.92 -0.55
N ALA A 382 -15.91 3.56 -1.69
CA ALA A 382 -15.14 4.81 -1.74
C ALA A 382 -15.26 5.43 -3.16
N GLY A 383 -14.91 6.72 -3.30
CA GLY A 383 -14.81 7.37 -4.61
C GLY A 383 -15.98 8.26 -5.00
N GLY A 384 -16.75 8.71 -4.02
CA GLY A 384 -17.82 9.69 -4.20
C GLY A 384 -19.15 9.09 -4.69
N ALA A 385 -20.01 9.94 -5.28
CA ALA A 385 -21.40 9.61 -5.55
C ALA A 385 -21.71 9.18 -7.00
N HIS A 386 -20.74 9.23 -7.92
CA HIS A 386 -21.02 8.97 -9.33
C HIS A 386 -21.03 7.46 -9.66
N PRO A 387 -22.12 6.86 -10.14
CA PRO A 387 -22.29 5.41 -10.22
C PRO A 387 -21.75 4.74 -11.48
N THR A 388 -21.07 5.46 -12.38
CA THR A 388 -20.75 4.94 -13.73
C THR A 388 -19.61 3.95 -13.78
N ASN A 389 -18.73 3.98 -12.78
CA ASN A 389 -17.54 3.15 -12.77
C ASN A 389 -17.37 2.44 -11.42
N SER A 390 -16.83 1.23 -11.45
CA SER A 390 -16.16 0.59 -10.34
C SER A 390 -14.66 0.61 -10.59
N TYR A 391 -13.86 0.52 -9.54
CA TYR A 391 -12.41 0.53 -9.66
C TYR A 391 -11.85 -0.76 -9.07
N TRP A 392 -10.96 -1.41 -9.80
CA TRP A 392 -10.28 -2.60 -9.34
C TRP A 392 -8.83 -2.27 -8.97
N LEU A 393 -8.50 -2.46 -7.71
CA LEU A 393 -7.12 -2.47 -7.25
C LEU A 393 -6.64 -3.91 -7.27
N GLN A 394 -5.76 -4.22 -8.21
CA GLN A 394 -5.27 -5.58 -8.38
C GLN A 394 -4.29 -5.94 -7.25
N GLY A 395 -4.67 -6.90 -6.43
CA GLY A 395 -3.82 -7.44 -5.37
C GLY A 395 -2.62 -8.23 -5.94
N TYR A 396 -1.57 -8.27 -5.16
CA TYR A 396 -0.40 -9.12 -5.44
C TYR A 396 -0.42 -10.39 -4.57
N CYS A 397 -1.60 -10.86 -4.23
CA CYS A 397 -1.89 -12.03 -3.38
C CYS A 397 -1.27 -12.04 -1.96
N PRO A 398 -0.98 -10.89 -1.33
CA PRO A 398 -0.50 -10.93 0.04
C PRO A 398 -1.67 -11.01 1.02
N TYR A 399 -1.32 -11.40 2.25
CA TYR A 399 -2.21 -11.28 3.38
C TYR A 399 -2.63 -9.82 3.62
N VAL A 400 -3.89 -9.60 3.96
CA VAL A 400 -4.42 -8.29 4.35
C VAL A 400 -4.15 -8.08 5.84
N ALA A 401 -3.20 -7.23 6.17
CA ALA A 401 -2.83 -6.95 7.55
C ALA A 401 -3.69 -5.81 8.12
N GLY A 402 -4.19 -5.98 9.33
CA GLY A 402 -4.95 -4.97 10.07
C GLY A 402 -4.18 -4.47 11.29
N GLN A 403 -4.32 -3.18 11.62
CA GLN A 403 -3.75 -2.57 12.81
C GLN A 403 -4.69 -1.50 13.35
N GLU A 404 -4.88 -1.49 14.66
CA GLU A 404 -5.57 -0.39 15.35
C GLU A 404 -4.74 0.89 15.29
N ILE A 405 -5.41 2.05 15.19
CA ILE A 405 -4.77 3.36 15.22
C ILE A 405 -4.89 3.93 16.64
N SER A 406 -3.74 4.14 17.28
CA SER A 406 -3.66 4.82 18.58
C SER A 406 -3.33 6.29 18.35
N VAL A 407 -4.17 7.19 18.85
CA VAL A 407 -3.97 8.64 18.81
C VAL A 407 -3.39 9.15 20.13
N PRO A 408 -2.61 10.26 20.15
CA PRO A 408 -2.11 10.84 21.40
C PRO A 408 -3.23 11.45 22.24
N GLY A 409 -2.98 11.59 23.55
CA GLY A 409 -3.97 12.11 24.49
C GLY A 409 -4.48 13.52 24.21
N ASP A 410 -3.68 14.35 23.51
CA ASP A 410 -4.03 15.72 23.13
C ASP A 410 -4.39 15.87 21.63
N PHE A 411 -4.84 14.80 21.00
CA PHE A 411 -5.15 14.76 19.56
C PHE A 411 -6.09 15.87 19.11
N ASP A 412 -7.11 16.21 19.92
CA ASP A 412 -8.05 17.31 19.63
C ASP A 412 -7.35 18.67 19.48
N ARG A 413 -6.25 18.90 20.19
CA ARG A 413 -5.45 20.12 20.01
C ARG A 413 -4.81 20.14 18.62
N LEU A 414 -4.25 19.03 18.17
CA LEU A 414 -3.65 18.91 16.85
C LEU A 414 -4.67 19.14 15.73
N LEU A 415 -5.88 18.62 15.90
CA LEU A 415 -6.96 18.85 14.94
C LEU A 415 -7.34 20.33 14.84
N LYS A 416 -7.48 21.05 15.98
CA LYS A 416 -7.75 22.49 16.00
C LYS A 416 -6.62 23.30 15.38
N GLU A 417 -5.38 22.92 15.61
CA GLU A 417 -4.22 23.54 14.96
C GLU A 417 -4.24 23.32 13.45
N SER A 418 -4.56 22.11 13.00
CA SER A 418 -4.72 21.79 11.59
C SER A 418 -5.81 22.62 10.93
N GLU A 419 -6.98 22.74 11.58
CA GLU A 419 -8.08 23.56 11.11
C GLU A 419 -7.71 25.04 10.96
N ARG A 420 -6.99 25.58 11.94
CA ARG A 420 -6.50 26.96 11.88
C ARG A 420 -5.50 27.18 10.73
N ASP A 421 -4.57 26.23 10.52
CA ASP A 421 -3.44 26.40 9.61
C ASP A 421 -3.80 26.14 8.15
N ILE A 422 -4.64 25.16 7.90
CA ILE A 422 -5.02 24.73 6.53
C ILE A 422 -6.53 24.76 6.27
N GLY A 423 -7.30 25.37 7.17
CA GLY A 423 -8.77 25.51 7.08
C GLY A 423 -9.52 24.21 7.33
N CYS A 424 -10.83 24.30 7.40
CA CYS A 424 -11.74 23.15 7.58
C CYS A 424 -11.91 22.31 6.30
N GLY A 425 -11.25 22.65 5.21
CA GLY A 425 -11.58 22.27 3.86
C GLY A 425 -12.70 23.15 3.33
N ALA A 426 -12.52 23.74 2.16
CA ALA A 426 -13.64 24.40 1.53
C ALA A 426 -14.70 23.32 1.26
N GLU A 427 -15.88 23.44 1.81
CA GLU A 427 -17.06 22.93 1.15
C GLU A 427 -17.11 23.67 -0.19
N VAL A 428 -16.50 23.08 -1.18
CA VAL A 428 -16.66 23.56 -2.54
C VAL A 428 -18.07 23.20 -2.91
N CYS A 429 -18.90 24.21 -2.90
CA CYS A 429 -20.26 24.16 -3.39
C CYS A 429 -20.33 23.63 -4.81
#